data_8a22e46c8e929f2b9be935a4b4b90802
#
_entry.id   8a22e46c8e929f2b9be935a4b4b90802
#
_cell.length_a   1.000
_cell.length_b   1.000
_cell.length_c   1.000
_cell.angle_alpha   90.00
_cell.angle_beta   90.00
_cell.angle_gamma   90.00
#
_symmetry.space_group_name_H-M   'P 1'
#
loop_
_entity.id
_entity.type
_entity.pdbx_description
1 polymer ?
#
loop_
_entity_poly.entity_id
_entity_poly.type
_entity_poly.pdbx_seq_one_letter_code
_entity_poly.pdbx_strand_id
1 'polypeptide(L)'
;MADTTNATPGTGRVTRIIGAVVDVEFPPEALPEMHNALKVTIKGTGEGDEDREITLEVAQHLGDNIVRTISLKPTDGLVRGSQVRDTGAPISVPVGDITKGHVFNVTGDVLNLAEGETLEVTERWPIHRQPPAFDQLESKEQMFETGVKVIDLLTPYVQGGKIGLFGGAGVGKTVLIQEMIQRVALNHNGVSVFAGVGERTREGNDLIVEMGEAGVFDKTALVFGQMDEPPGTRLRVALSALTMAEYFRDVQHQDVLLFIDNIFRFTQAGSEVSTLLGRMPSAVGYQPNLADEMGLLQERITSAGGHSITSLQAIYVPADDYTDPAPATTFAHLDATTELSREVASRGIYPAVDPLASTSRLLAPQYVGEEHYQVATRVKSILQKNKELQDIIAILGVDELSEEDKVTVNRARRIEQFLSQNMYMGEKFTGVPGSTVPVAETVEAFKRIADGDYDHLPEQAFFNIGGIEDLERRAHELSKA
;
A
#
# COMPACT_ATOMS: atom_id res chain seq x y z
N MET A 1 28.60 -21.70 21.86
CA MET A 1 29.46 -20.96 20.93
C MET A 1 29.57 -21.80 19.69
N ALA A 2 28.71 -21.60 18.71
CA ALA A 2 28.83 -22.26 17.41
C ALA A 2 29.80 -21.43 16.58
N ASP A 3 30.90 -22.06 16.22
CA ASP A 3 31.92 -21.53 15.33
C ASP A 3 31.26 -21.30 13.95
N THR A 4 30.89 -20.09 13.67
CA THR A 4 30.48 -19.69 12.29
C THR A 4 31.77 -19.60 11.48
N THR A 5 32.20 -20.73 10.94
CA THR A 5 33.19 -20.75 9.87
C THR A 5 32.60 -19.95 8.72
N ASN A 6 33.12 -18.75 8.48
CA ASN A 6 32.89 -17.97 7.27
C ASN A 6 33.39 -18.80 6.07
N ALA A 7 32.54 -19.69 5.56
CA ALA A 7 32.82 -20.37 4.30
C ALA A 7 32.91 -19.32 3.22
N THR A 8 34.02 -19.27 2.51
CA THR A 8 34.17 -18.36 1.36
C THR A 8 33.10 -18.69 0.33
N PRO A 9 32.33 -17.70 -0.14
CA PRO A 9 31.28 -17.93 -1.13
C PRO A 9 31.85 -18.66 -2.35
N GLY A 10 31.16 -19.70 -2.79
CA GLY A 10 31.65 -20.58 -3.86
C GLY A 10 31.18 -20.15 -5.24
N THR A 11 31.73 -20.83 -6.22
CA THR A 11 31.34 -20.71 -7.63
C THR A 11 30.73 -22.01 -8.11
N GLY A 12 29.55 -21.92 -8.74
CA GLY A 12 28.85 -23.04 -9.34
C GLY A 12 28.70 -22.91 -10.86
N ARG A 13 27.96 -23.82 -11.44
CA ARG A 13 27.65 -23.82 -12.87
C ARG A 13 26.18 -24.12 -13.12
N VAL A 14 25.61 -23.49 -14.14
CA VAL A 14 24.24 -23.73 -14.57
C VAL A 14 24.11 -25.14 -15.14
N THR A 15 23.17 -25.93 -14.62
CA THR A 15 22.90 -27.29 -15.10
C THR A 15 21.61 -27.40 -15.89
N ARG A 16 20.59 -26.58 -15.57
CA ARG A 16 19.29 -26.63 -16.20
C ARG A 16 18.64 -25.25 -16.19
N ILE A 17 17.94 -24.91 -17.28
CA ILE A 17 17.18 -23.67 -17.42
C ILE A 17 15.80 -24.01 -17.92
N ILE A 18 14.76 -23.61 -17.16
CA ILE A 18 13.35 -23.74 -17.55
C ILE A 18 12.69 -22.38 -17.26
N GLY A 19 12.61 -21.52 -18.28
CA GLY A 19 12.08 -20.18 -18.12
C GLY A 19 12.82 -19.40 -17.01
N ALA A 20 12.10 -18.95 -15.99
CA ALA A 20 12.68 -18.22 -14.87
C ALA A 20 13.36 -19.12 -13.82
N VAL A 21 13.27 -20.44 -13.96
CA VAL A 21 13.91 -21.42 -13.05
C VAL A 21 15.28 -21.80 -13.59
N VAL A 22 16.31 -21.67 -12.76
CA VAL A 22 17.70 -22.04 -13.08
C VAL A 22 18.23 -22.94 -11.99
N ASP A 23 18.67 -24.15 -12.37
CA ASP A 23 19.33 -25.09 -11.47
C ASP A 23 20.83 -24.91 -11.59
N VAL A 24 21.51 -24.82 -10.45
CA VAL A 24 22.95 -24.56 -10.35
C VAL A 24 23.59 -25.61 -9.46
N GLU A 25 24.68 -26.23 -9.94
CA GLU A 25 25.50 -27.16 -9.19
C GLU A 25 26.67 -26.43 -8.54
N PHE A 26 26.87 -26.67 -7.25
CA PHE A 26 27.97 -26.12 -6.47
C PHE A 26 28.84 -27.25 -5.91
N PRO A 27 30.11 -26.96 -5.56
CA PRO A 27 30.89 -27.88 -4.76
C PRO A 27 30.20 -28.19 -3.42
N PRO A 28 30.32 -29.42 -2.89
CA PRO A 28 29.63 -29.80 -1.65
C PRO A 28 29.91 -28.90 -0.44
N GLU A 29 31.14 -28.38 -0.36
CA GLU A 29 31.58 -27.48 0.71
C GLU A 29 31.13 -26.01 0.52
N ALA A 30 30.58 -25.66 -0.63
CA ALA A 30 30.23 -24.29 -1.00
C ALA A 30 28.76 -24.16 -1.43
N LEU A 31 27.88 -25.03 -0.94
CA LEU A 31 26.45 -24.98 -1.25
C LEU A 31 25.83 -23.71 -0.69
N PRO A 32 25.16 -22.88 -1.50
CA PRO A 32 24.52 -21.65 -1.04
C PRO A 32 23.39 -21.91 -0.05
N GLU A 33 23.23 -20.99 0.89
CA GLU A 33 22.08 -21.00 1.81
C GLU A 33 20.80 -20.57 1.09
N MET A 34 19.66 -20.90 1.69
CA MET A 34 18.34 -20.47 1.21
C MET A 34 18.29 -18.95 1.14
N HIS A 35 17.65 -18.46 0.10
CA HIS A 35 17.49 -17.03 -0.23
C HIS A 35 18.76 -16.28 -0.62
N ASN A 36 19.93 -16.94 -0.65
CA ASN A 36 21.13 -16.28 -1.15
C ASN A 36 20.94 -15.77 -2.57
N ALA A 37 21.47 -14.59 -2.84
CA ALA A 37 21.55 -14.02 -4.17
C ALA A 37 22.77 -14.57 -4.90
N LEU A 38 22.55 -15.10 -6.09
CA LEU A 38 23.60 -15.60 -6.98
C LEU A 38 23.70 -14.70 -8.19
N LYS A 39 24.90 -14.52 -8.70
CA LYS A 39 25.17 -13.70 -9.89
C LYS A 39 25.66 -14.56 -11.04
N VAL A 40 25.10 -14.36 -12.23
CA VAL A 40 25.52 -14.99 -13.46
C VAL A 40 25.51 -13.99 -14.61
N THR A 41 26.50 -14.07 -15.47
CA THR A 41 26.63 -13.20 -16.63
C THR A 41 26.11 -13.90 -17.89
N ILE A 42 25.21 -13.24 -18.60
CA ILE A 42 24.75 -13.64 -19.92
C ILE A 42 25.59 -12.88 -20.95
N LYS A 43 26.30 -13.62 -21.82
CA LYS A 43 27.16 -13.05 -22.86
C LYS A 43 26.32 -12.42 -23.95
N GLY A 44 26.73 -11.25 -24.43
CA GLY A 44 26.20 -10.64 -25.62
C GLY A 44 26.49 -11.48 -26.86
N THR A 45 25.57 -11.50 -27.81
CA THR A 45 25.65 -12.39 -29.00
C THR A 45 26.07 -11.70 -30.30
N GLY A 46 26.23 -10.36 -30.30
CA GLY A 46 26.55 -9.60 -31.49
C GLY A 46 27.39 -8.34 -31.24
N GLU A 47 27.85 -7.72 -32.32
CA GLU A 47 28.51 -6.41 -32.24
C GLU A 47 27.56 -5.35 -31.65
N GLY A 48 27.94 -4.80 -30.48
CA GLY A 48 27.14 -3.81 -29.77
C GLY A 48 26.17 -4.39 -28.72
N ASP A 49 26.12 -5.71 -28.57
CA ASP A 49 25.35 -6.37 -27.49
C ASP A 49 26.26 -6.59 -26.29
N GLU A 50 25.95 -5.89 -25.20
CA GLU A 50 26.74 -5.94 -23.96
C GLU A 50 26.43 -7.18 -23.13
N ASP A 51 27.42 -7.66 -22.39
CA ASP A 51 27.22 -8.67 -21.36
C ASP A 51 26.27 -8.12 -20.27
N ARG A 52 25.30 -8.92 -19.85
CA ARG A 52 24.38 -8.53 -18.76
C ARG A 52 24.49 -9.49 -17.60
N GLU A 53 24.59 -8.95 -16.41
CA GLU A 53 24.54 -9.71 -15.17
C GLU A 53 23.10 -9.82 -14.67
N ILE A 54 22.67 -11.03 -14.33
CA ILE A 54 21.38 -11.29 -13.71
C ILE A 54 21.55 -11.85 -12.30
N THR A 55 20.55 -11.62 -11.45
CA THR A 55 20.49 -12.15 -10.11
C THR A 55 19.51 -13.31 -10.02
N LEU A 56 19.97 -14.39 -9.39
CA LEU A 56 19.17 -15.58 -9.09
C LEU A 56 18.99 -15.66 -7.57
N GLU A 57 17.80 -16.01 -7.11
CA GLU A 57 17.53 -16.26 -5.69
C GLU A 57 17.39 -17.77 -5.44
N VAL A 58 18.13 -18.31 -4.47
CA VAL A 58 18.03 -19.72 -4.07
C VAL A 58 16.66 -19.99 -3.46
N ALA A 59 15.88 -20.88 -4.07
CA ALA A 59 14.51 -21.22 -3.68
C ALA A 59 14.39 -22.61 -3.06
N GLN A 60 15.21 -23.57 -3.49
CA GLN A 60 15.20 -24.95 -3.01
C GLN A 60 16.59 -25.58 -3.09
N HIS A 61 16.88 -26.48 -2.15
CA HIS A 61 17.97 -27.45 -2.28
C HIS A 61 17.40 -28.76 -2.82
N LEU A 62 17.90 -29.18 -3.99
CA LEU A 62 17.40 -30.40 -4.64
C LEU A 62 18.10 -31.68 -4.23
N GLY A 63 19.19 -31.58 -3.46
CA GLY A 63 20.13 -32.67 -3.26
C GLY A 63 21.20 -32.72 -4.37
N ASP A 64 22.17 -33.63 -4.22
CA ASP A 64 23.29 -33.79 -5.18
C ASP A 64 24.05 -32.50 -5.50
N ASN A 65 24.15 -31.60 -4.51
CA ASN A 65 24.80 -30.30 -4.62
C ASN A 65 24.15 -29.32 -5.62
N ILE A 66 22.90 -29.54 -5.96
CA ILE A 66 22.13 -28.69 -6.87
C ILE A 66 21.16 -27.84 -6.07
N VAL A 67 21.18 -26.54 -6.34
CA VAL A 67 20.18 -25.59 -5.85
C VAL A 67 19.27 -25.15 -7.00
N ARG A 68 17.99 -25.07 -6.73
CA ARG A 68 17.02 -24.48 -7.65
C ARG A 68 16.83 -23.03 -7.30
N THR A 69 16.93 -22.18 -8.32
CA THR A 69 16.82 -20.73 -8.17
C THR A 69 15.72 -20.16 -9.02
N ILE A 70 15.24 -18.98 -8.62
CA ILE A 70 14.32 -18.14 -9.40
C ILE A 70 15.10 -16.93 -9.89
N SER A 71 15.04 -16.69 -11.19
CA SER A 71 15.65 -15.52 -11.78
C SER A 71 14.82 -14.26 -11.56
N LEU A 72 15.50 -13.16 -11.24
CA LEU A 72 14.87 -11.83 -11.09
C LEU A 72 14.86 -11.05 -12.43
N LYS A 73 15.52 -11.55 -13.45
CA LYS A 73 15.57 -10.98 -14.80
C LYS A 73 15.33 -12.08 -15.84
N PRO A 74 14.94 -11.72 -17.07
CA PRO A 74 14.80 -12.70 -18.14
C PRO A 74 16.07 -13.52 -18.34
N THR A 75 15.91 -14.83 -18.55
CA THR A 75 17.03 -15.79 -18.71
C THR A 75 17.42 -16.03 -20.18
N ASP A 76 16.80 -15.28 -21.10
CA ASP A 76 17.10 -15.41 -22.52
C ASP A 76 18.59 -15.23 -22.80
N GLY A 77 19.18 -16.18 -23.53
CA GLY A 77 20.60 -16.19 -23.79
C GLY A 77 21.49 -16.84 -22.73
N LEU A 78 20.95 -17.22 -21.59
CA LEU A 78 21.68 -17.98 -20.57
C LEU A 78 21.92 -19.41 -21.08
N VAL A 79 23.16 -19.90 -20.93
CA VAL A 79 23.56 -21.23 -21.42
C VAL A 79 23.94 -22.14 -20.24
N ARG A 80 23.74 -23.43 -20.44
CA ARG A 80 24.25 -24.46 -19.50
C ARG A 80 25.77 -24.38 -19.41
N GLY A 81 26.27 -24.61 -18.20
CA GLY A 81 27.69 -24.51 -17.93
C GLY A 81 28.19 -23.10 -17.61
N SER A 82 27.33 -22.07 -17.72
CA SER A 82 27.66 -20.71 -17.28
C SER A 82 28.07 -20.71 -15.83
N GLN A 83 29.13 -19.95 -15.53
CA GLN A 83 29.63 -19.80 -14.17
C GLN A 83 28.74 -18.93 -13.33
N VAL A 84 28.38 -19.38 -12.13
CA VAL A 84 27.52 -18.68 -11.20
C VAL A 84 28.28 -18.41 -9.90
N ARG A 85 28.26 -17.18 -9.44
CA ARG A 85 28.91 -16.75 -8.21
C ARG A 85 27.88 -16.59 -7.09
N ASP A 86 28.10 -17.26 -5.96
CA ASP A 86 27.36 -17.01 -4.74
C ASP A 86 27.84 -15.71 -4.09
N THR A 87 26.93 -14.79 -3.80
CA THR A 87 27.27 -13.55 -3.10
C THR A 87 27.44 -13.75 -1.58
N GLY A 88 27.06 -14.93 -1.07
CA GLY A 88 27.12 -15.24 0.36
C GLY A 88 26.06 -14.57 1.24
N ALA A 89 25.12 -13.86 0.63
CA ALA A 89 24.07 -13.13 1.31
C ALA A 89 22.78 -13.08 0.49
N PRO A 90 21.62 -12.88 1.12
CA PRO A 90 20.36 -12.62 0.43
C PRO A 90 20.39 -11.31 -0.38
N ILE A 91 19.38 -11.11 -1.23
CA ILE A 91 19.13 -9.82 -1.87
C ILE A 91 19.08 -8.72 -0.81
N SER A 92 19.77 -7.62 -1.07
CA SER A 92 19.81 -6.47 -0.18
C SER A 92 19.42 -5.20 -0.94
N VAL A 93 19.01 -4.18 -0.20
CA VAL A 93 18.65 -2.88 -0.75
C VAL A 93 19.33 -1.75 0.02
N PRO A 94 19.61 -0.62 -0.64
CA PRO A 94 20.07 0.57 0.05
C PRO A 94 19.04 1.03 1.08
N VAL A 95 19.50 1.58 2.20
CA VAL A 95 18.63 2.08 3.27
C VAL A 95 19.11 3.47 3.72
N GLY A 96 18.23 4.22 4.34
CA GLY A 96 18.52 5.53 4.91
C GLY A 96 18.03 6.69 4.04
N ASP A 97 18.44 7.89 4.40
CA ASP A 97 17.99 9.13 3.75
C ASP A 97 18.34 9.22 2.27
N ILE A 98 19.36 8.48 1.83
CA ILE A 98 19.76 8.43 0.43
C ILE A 98 18.69 7.79 -0.47
N THR A 99 17.75 7.04 0.09
CA THR A 99 16.65 6.43 -0.67
C THR A 99 15.54 7.43 -1.01
N LYS A 100 15.43 8.52 -0.28
CA LYS A 100 14.43 9.56 -0.52
C LYS A 100 14.66 10.24 -1.86
N GLY A 101 13.60 10.43 -2.62
CA GLY A 101 13.67 11.05 -3.95
C GLY A 101 14.27 10.14 -5.04
N HIS A 102 14.40 8.86 -4.78
CA HIS A 102 14.93 7.89 -5.72
C HIS A 102 13.96 6.73 -5.98
N VAL A 103 14.11 6.16 -7.16
CA VAL A 103 13.36 5.01 -7.64
C VAL A 103 14.31 3.83 -7.76
N PHE A 104 13.95 2.70 -7.17
CA PHE A 104 14.76 1.49 -7.14
C PHE A 104 14.04 0.31 -7.79
N ASN A 105 14.80 -0.65 -8.25
CA ASN A 105 14.30 -1.97 -8.60
C ASN A 105 14.38 -2.92 -7.38
N VAL A 106 14.03 -4.18 -7.58
CA VAL A 106 14.00 -5.20 -6.52
C VAL A 106 15.36 -5.43 -5.85
N THR A 107 16.45 -5.28 -6.58
CA THR A 107 17.82 -5.46 -6.09
C THR A 107 18.45 -4.17 -5.56
N GLY A 108 17.68 -3.09 -5.53
CA GLY A 108 18.12 -1.81 -4.99
C GLY A 108 18.98 -0.98 -5.95
N ASP A 109 18.95 -1.28 -7.25
CA ASP A 109 19.58 -0.44 -8.26
C ASP A 109 18.71 0.80 -8.51
N VAL A 110 19.35 1.96 -8.59
CA VAL A 110 18.66 3.24 -8.80
C VAL A 110 18.27 3.40 -10.26
N LEU A 111 17.01 3.73 -10.51
CA LEU A 111 16.45 3.82 -11.87
C LEU A 111 16.33 5.26 -12.40
N ASN A 112 16.45 6.27 -11.55
CA ASN A 112 16.20 7.67 -11.90
C ASN A 112 17.42 8.60 -11.76
N LEU A 113 18.63 8.06 -11.86
CA LEU A 113 19.84 8.88 -11.90
C LEU A 113 20.05 9.48 -13.29
N ALA A 114 20.57 10.71 -13.33
CA ALA A 114 21.02 11.31 -14.57
C ALA A 114 22.29 10.61 -15.08
N GLU A 115 22.58 10.75 -16.37
CA GLU A 115 23.76 10.18 -16.98
C GLU A 115 25.04 10.70 -16.30
N GLY A 116 25.85 9.77 -15.79
CA GLY A 116 27.09 10.09 -15.07
C GLY A 116 26.94 10.34 -13.59
N GLU A 117 25.72 10.34 -13.06
CA GLU A 117 25.48 10.40 -11.62
C GLU A 117 25.59 9.00 -10.98
N THR A 118 26.12 8.97 -9.77
CA THR A 118 26.18 7.77 -8.93
C THR A 118 25.59 8.04 -7.57
N LEU A 119 24.89 7.05 -7.00
CA LEU A 119 24.39 7.14 -5.64
C LEU A 119 25.39 6.46 -4.70
N GLU A 120 25.92 7.19 -3.74
CA GLU A 120 26.82 6.64 -2.73
C GLU A 120 26.03 5.90 -1.66
N VAL A 121 25.94 4.58 -1.81
CA VAL A 121 25.28 3.70 -0.84
C VAL A 121 26.25 3.37 0.29
N THR A 122 25.94 3.80 1.50
CA THR A 122 26.76 3.56 2.69
C THR A 122 26.33 2.30 3.45
N GLU A 123 25.07 1.94 3.37
CA GLU A 123 24.49 0.82 4.10
C GLU A 123 23.41 0.11 3.27
N ARG A 124 23.41 -1.22 3.34
CA ARG A 124 22.41 -2.07 2.69
C ARG A 124 21.88 -3.08 3.71
N TRP A 125 20.58 -3.35 3.63
CA TRP A 125 19.93 -4.36 4.46
C TRP A 125 19.36 -5.50 3.61
N PRO A 126 19.43 -6.75 4.11
CA PRO A 126 18.80 -7.89 3.43
C PRO A 126 17.27 -7.76 3.47
N ILE A 127 16.61 -8.17 2.39
CA ILE A 127 15.15 -8.08 2.28
C ILE A 127 14.41 -9.18 3.06
N HIS A 128 15.07 -10.31 3.32
CA HIS A 128 14.53 -11.38 4.16
C HIS A 128 14.88 -11.11 5.62
N ARG A 129 13.91 -10.56 6.34
CA ARG A 129 14.04 -10.19 7.75
C ARG A 129 12.92 -10.81 8.56
N GLN A 130 13.19 -11.07 9.83
CA GLN A 130 12.19 -11.54 10.77
C GLN A 130 11.29 -10.38 11.23
N PRO A 131 10.01 -10.64 11.51
CA PRO A 131 9.15 -9.67 12.19
C PRO A 131 9.76 -9.24 13.53
N PRO A 132 9.37 -8.08 14.08
CA PRO A 132 9.74 -7.71 15.44
C PRO A 132 9.35 -8.80 16.45
N ALA A 133 10.19 -9.02 17.45
CA ALA A 133 9.90 -9.99 18.50
C ALA A 133 8.65 -9.57 19.31
N PHE A 134 7.94 -10.53 19.84
CA PHE A 134 6.67 -10.29 20.55
C PHE A 134 6.79 -9.25 21.69
N ASP A 135 7.91 -9.25 22.39
CA ASP A 135 8.21 -8.30 23.47
C ASP A 135 8.54 -6.89 22.99
N GLN A 136 8.80 -6.70 21.71
CA GLN A 136 9.07 -5.41 21.07
C GLN A 136 7.81 -4.75 20.50
N LEU A 137 6.70 -5.50 20.40
CA LEU A 137 5.46 -5.01 19.86
C LEU A 137 4.78 -4.02 20.81
N GLU A 138 4.20 -2.98 20.23
CA GLU A 138 3.38 -2.03 20.95
C GLU A 138 2.01 -2.65 21.27
N SER A 139 1.63 -2.62 22.55
CA SER A 139 0.33 -3.14 22.99
C SER A 139 -0.80 -2.12 22.87
N LYS A 140 -0.48 -0.84 22.77
CA LYS A 140 -1.46 0.25 22.72
C LYS A 140 -1.81 0.62 21.28
N GLU A 141 -3.05 0.40 20.94
CA GLU A 141 -3.58 0.82 19.66
C GLU A 141 -3.90 2.32 19.66
N GLN A 142 -3.35 3.01 18.68
CA GLN A 142 -3.58 4.44 18.51
C GLN A 142 -4.14 4.71 17.12
N MET A 143 -4.95 5.75 17.02
CA MET A 143 -5.47 6.23 15.75
C MET A 143 -4.37 6.98 14.98
N PHE A 144 -4.23 6.65 13.72
CA PHE A 144 -3.45 7.43 12.76
C PHE A 144 -4.35 8.53 12.19
N GLU A 145 -4.21 9.74 12.71
CA GLU A 145 -5.04 10.87 12.31
C GLU A 145 -4.63 11.39 10.94
N THR A 146 -5.56 11.34 9.97
CA THR A 146 -5.31 11.76 8.59
C THR A 146 -5.69 13.21 8.31
N GLY A 147 -6.56 13.79 9.12
CA GLY A 147 -7.16 15.09 8.85
C GLY A 147 -8.23 15.08 7.78
N VAL A 148 -8.59 13.90 7.26
CA VAL A 148 -9.68 13.69 6.31
C VAL A 148 -10.93 13.25 7.06
N LYS A 149 -11.98 14.06 7.01
CA LYS A 149 -13.19 13.87 7.83
C LYS A 149 -13.81 12.48 7.71
N VAL A 150 -14.01 12.01 6.49
CA VAL A 150 -14.68 10.73 6.24
C VAL A 150 -13.88 9.56 6.80
N ILE A 151 -12.57 9.60 6.69
CA ILE A 151 -11.68 8.55 7.19
C ILE A 151 -11.64 8.58 8.71
N ASP A 152 -11.34 9.73 9.30
CA ASP A 152 -11.13 9.85 10.74
C ASP A 152 -12.40 9.62 11.56
N LEU A 153 -13.57 9.98 11.02
CA LEU A 153 -14.84 9.75 11.69
C LEU A 153 -15.32 8.31 11.58
N LEU A 154 -15.37 7.76 10.36
CA LEU A 154 -16.11 6.52 10.06
C LEU A 154 -15.22 5.30 9.93
N THR A 155 -13.99 5.48 9.48
CA THR A 155 -13.04 4.40 9.24
C THR A 155 -11.63 4.77 9.72
N PRO A 156 -11.46 5.09 11.02
CA PRO A 156 -10.18 5.56 11.53
C PRO A 156 -9.07 4.56 11.27
N TYR A 157 -7.93 5.04 10.80
CA TYR A 157 -6.76 4.22 10.55
C TYR A 157 -6.02 3.91 11.84
N VAL A 158 -5.47 2.71 11.91
CA VAL A 158 -4.68 2.25 13.05
C VAL A 158 -3.22 2.56 12.80
N GLN A 159 -2.57 3.26 13.71
CA GLN A 159 -1.14 3.49 13.64
C GLN A 159 -0.39 2.16 13.79
N GLY A 160 0.49 1.87 12.84
CA GLY A 160 1.13 0.55 12.74
C GLY A 160 0.22 -0.54 12.19
N GLY A 161 -0.96 -0.18 11.71
CA GLY A 161 -1.95 -1.08 11.14
C GLY A 161 -1.85 -1.24 9.64
N LYS A 162 -2.67 -2.15 9.12
CA LYS A 162 -2.76 -2.49 7.71
C LYS A 162 -4.13 -2.09 7.19
N ILE A 163 -4.16 -1.17 6.25
CA ILE A 163 -5.38 -0.62 5.66
C ILE A 163 -5.50 -1.13 4.23
N GLY A 164 -6.60 -1.80 3.93
CA GLY A 164 -6.95 -2.21 2.57
C GLY A 164 -7.63 -1.07 1.82
N LEU A 165 -7.15 -0.77 0.61
CA LEU A 165 -7.73 0.22 -0.28
C LEU A 165 -8.34 -0.48 -1.48
N PHE A 166 -9.66 -0.40 -1.59
CA PHE A 166 -10.43 -0.99 -2.67
C PHE A 166 -10.97 0.08 -3.60
N GLY A 167 -11.12 -0.22 -4.85
CA GLY A 167 -11.76 0.67 -5.81
C GLY A 167 -11.47 0.28 -7.23
N GLY A 168 -12.43 0.54 -8.11
CA GLY A 168 -12.27 0.35 -9.55
C GLY A 168 -11.37 1.43 -10.16
N ALA A 169 -11.20 1.35 -11.47
CA ALA A 169 -10.47 2.37 -12.21
C ALA A 169 -11.20 3.73 -12.17
N GLY A 170 -10.44 4.81 -12.05
CA GLY A 170 -10.97 6.17 -12.16
C GLY A 170 -11.72 6.71 -10.95
N VAL A 171 -11.60 6.08 -9.78
CA VAL A 171 -12.25 6.53 -8.54
C VAL A 171 -11.35 7.36 -7.62
N GLY A 172 -10.16 7.70 -8.06
CA GLY A 172 -9.22 8.54 -7.31
C GLY A 172 -8.28 7.79 -6.36
N LYS A 173 -8.01 6.51 -6.59
CA LYS A 173 -7.07 5.71 -5.79
C LYS A 173 -5.68 6.36 -5.72
N THR A 174 -5.10 6.71 -6.86
CA THR A 174 -3.77 7.34 -6.93
C THR A 174 -3.77 8.71 -6.26
N VAL A 175 -4.82 9.49 -6.46
CA VAL A 175 -4.98 10.81 -5.81
C VAL A 175 -5.04 10.67 -4.29
N LEU A 176 -5.74 9.67 -3.78
CA LEU A 176 -5.79 9.42 -2.34
C LEU A 176 -4.43 9.01 -1.78
N ILE A 177 -3.68 8.18 -2.49
CA ILE A 177 -2.31 7.80 -2.10
C ILE A 177 -1.40 9.02 -2.01
N GLN A 178 -1.40 9.87 -3.03
CA GLN A 178 -0.61 11.10 -3.05
C GLN A 178 -1.04 12.06 -1.93
N GLU A 179 -2.33 12.18 -1.69
CA GLU A 179 -2.87 12.98 -0.60
C GLU A 179 -2.37 12.49 0.77
N MET A 180 -2.35 11.18 1.01
CA MET A 180 -1.83 10.61 2.25
C MET A 180 -0.32 10.87 2.40
N ILE A 181 0.45 10.77 1.35
CA ILE A 181 1.88 11.11 1.36
C ILE A 181 2.09 12.55 1.77
N GLN A 182 1.33 13.46 1.16
CA GLN A 182 1.40 14.90 1.49
C GLN A 182 1.03 15.17 2.96
N ARG A 183 -0.03 14.53 3.46
CA ARG A 183 -0.50 14.71 4.84
C ARG A 183 0.48 14.15 5.87
N VAL A 184 1.10 13.00 5.59
CA VAL A 184 2.16 12.43 6.45
C VAL A 184 3.35 13.36 6.53
N ALA A 185 3.77 13.93 5.41
CA ALA A 185 4.88 14.88 5.37
C ALA A 185 4.59 16.17 6.15
N LEU A 186 3.34 16.68 6.08
CA LEU A 186 2.95 17.93 6.74
C LEU A 186 2.59 17.74 8.22
N ASN A 187 1.85 16.68 8.56
CA ASN A 187 1.24 16.53 9.88
C ASN A 187 2.03 15.64 10.83
N HIS A 188 2.78 14.68 10.32
CA HIS A 188 3.46 13.66 11.13
C HIS A 188 4.98 13.72 11.04
N ASN A 189 5.54 14.61 10.21
CA ASN A 189 6.96 14.67 9.90
C ASN A 189 7.56 13.29 9.58
N GLY A 190 6.77 12.47 8.92
CA GLY A 190 7.08 11.09 8.60
C GLY A 190 7.65 10.91 7.20
N VAL A 191 8.05 9.68 6.92
CA VAL A 191 8.59 9.23 5.65
C VAL A 191 7.59 8.32 4.97
N SER A 192 7.54 8.36 3.65
CA SER A 192 6.74 7.45 2.85
C SER A 192 7.61 6.56 1.99
N VAL A 193 7.20 5.29 1.85
CA VAL A 193 7.80 4.32 0.94
C VAL A 193 6.70 3.75 0.07
N PHE A 194 6.92 3.69 -1.22
CA PHE A 194 5.96 3.18 -2.19
C PHE A 194 6.50 1.91 -2.86
N ALA A 195 5.74 0.83 -2.81
CA ALA A 195 6.03 -0.43 -3.49
C ALA A 195 5.08 -0.61 -4.68
N GLY A 196 5.59 -0.48 -5.89
CA GLY A 196 4.86 -0.80 -7.12
C GLY A 196 5.02 -2.27 -7.48
N VAL A 197 4.01 -3.08 -7.19
CA VAL A 197 4.05 -4.54 -7.37
C VAL A 197 3.24 -4.94 -8.58
N GLY A 198 3.92 -5.31 -9.67
CA GLY A 198 3.30 -5.82 -10.89
C GLY A 198 2.42 -4.80 -11.61
N GLU A 199 2.65 -3.52 -11.41
CA GLU A 199 1.92 -2.44 -12.07
C GLU A 199 2.47 -2.14 -13.47
N ARG A 200 1.70 -1.44 -14.27
CA ARG A 200 2.11 -1.03 -15.61
C ARG A 200 3.20 0.03 -15.51
N THR A 201 4.22 -0.07 -16.35
CA THR A 201 5.34 0.88 -16.42
C THR A 201 4.86 2.32 -16.63
N ARG A 202 3.84 2.52 -17.45
CA ARG A 202 3.23 3.84 -17.66
C ARG A 202 2.67 4.45 -16.39
N GLU A 203 1.91 3.65 -15.60
CA GLU A 203 1.30 4.13 -14.36
C GLU A 203 2.37 4.48 -13.31
N GLY A 204 3.45 3.71 -13.25
CA GLY A 204 4.59 4.02 -12.39
C GLY A 204 5.28 5.33 -12.78
N ASN A 205 5.48 5.56 -14.07
CA ASN A 205 6.07 6.80 -14.56
C ASN A 205 5.16 8.02 -14.31
N ASP A 206 3.87 7.87 -14.57
CA ASP A 206 2.89 8.93 -14.31
C ASP A 206 2.88 9.30 -12.81
N LEU A 207 2.94 8.31 -11.92
CA LEU A 207 3.02 8.53 -10.47
C LEU A 207 4.27 9.35 -10.09
N ILE A 208 5.43 9.02 -10.64
CA ILE A 208 6.69 9.74 -10.36
C ILE A 208 6.58 11.22 -10.79
N VAL A 209 6.04 11.46 -11.98
CA VAL A 209 5.83 12.83 -12.50
C VAL A 209 4.87 13.60 -11.60
N GLU A 210 3.72 13.02 -11.28
CA GLU A 210 2.71 13.64 -10.44
C GLU A 210 3.24 13.94 -9.02
N MET A 211 4.01 13.03 -8.43
CA MET A 211 4.64 13.25 -7.12
C MET A 211 5.68 14.36 -7.16
N GLY A 212 6.43 14.49 -8.23
CA GLY A 212 7.35 15.59 -8.46
C GLY A 212 6.63 16.95 -8.55
N GLU A 213 5.54 16.99 -9.29
CA GLU A 213 4.69 18.19 -9.41
C GLU A 213 4.01 18.56 -8.09
N ALA A 214 3.65 17.59 -7.29
CA ALA A 214 3.06 17.79 -5.96
C ALA A 214 4.08 18.20 -4.89
N GLY A 215 5.38 18.08 -5.18
CA GLY A 215 6.45 18.40 -4.23
C GLY A 215 6.64 17.39 -3.10
N VAL A 216 6.18 16.16 -3.29
CA VAL A 216 6.31 15.07 -2.29
C VAL A 216 7.33 14.00 -2.67
N PHE A 217 7.91 14.10 -3.85
CA PHE A 217 8.83 13.09 -4.37
C PHE A 217 10.10 12.96 -3.52
N ASP A 218 10.68 14.06 -3.08
CA ASP A 218 11.91 14.09 -2.26
C ASP A 218 11.72 13.57 -0.83
N LYS A 219 10.50 13.29 -0.43
CA LYS A 219 10.17 12.70 0.88
C LYS A 219 9.78 11.24 0.80
N THR A 220 9.88 10.64 -0.38
CA THR A 220 9.40 9.29 -0.66
C THR A 220 10.48 8.46 -1.33
N ALA A 221 10.64 7.23 -0.87
CA ALA A 221 11.40 6.20 -1.56
C ALA A 221 10.45 5.31 -2.36
N LEU A 222 10.78 5.03 -3.63
CA LEU A 222 9.94 4.22 -4.50
C LEU A 222 10.70 2.98 -4.96
N VAL A 223 10.02 1.83 -4.92
CA VAL A 223 10.57 0.55 -5.40
C VAL A 223 9.56 -0.07 -6.35
N PHE A 224 9.99 -0.36 -7.57
CA PHE A 224 9.13 -0.93 -8.61
C PHE A 224 9.58 -2.32 -9.06
N GLY A 225 8.62 -3.23 -9.16
CA GLY A 225 8.72 -4.48 -9.89
C GLY A 225 7.58 -4.54 -10.88
N GLN A 226 7.85 -4.20 -12.14
CA GLN A 226 6.84 -3.97 -13.16
C GLN A 226 6.14 -5.25 -13.64
N MET A 227 5.01 -5.09 -14.32
CA MET A 227 4.17 -6.18 -14.82
C MET A 227 4.92 -7.11 -15.81
N ASP A 228 5.83 -6.57 -16.59
CA ASP A 228 6.63 -7.28 -17.59
C ASP A 228 7.86 -8.01 -17.01
N GLU A 229 8.17 -7.77 -15.74
CA GLU A 229 9.28 -8.44 -15.08
C GLU A 229 8.92 -9.88 -14.63
N PRO A 230 9.93 -10.77 -14.50
CA PRO A 230 9.71 -12.14 -14.05
C PRO A 230 8.99 -12.23 -12.70
N PRO A 231 8.31 -13.35 -12.42
CA PRO A 231 7.53 -13.50 -11.18
C PRO A 231 8.39 -13.40 -9.91
N GLY A 232 9.66 -13.78 -9.95
CA GLY A 232 10.57 -13.61 -8.80
C GLY A 232 10.72 -12.14 -8.38
N THR A 233 10.84 -11.24 -9.34
CA THR A 233 10.90 -9.79 -9.06
C THR A 233 9.61 -9.28 -8.47
N ARG A 234 8.47 -9.61 -9.05
CA ARG A 234 7.16 -9.19 -8.54
C ARG A 234 6.86 -9.75 -7.16
N LEU A 235 7.38 -10.94 -6.82
CA LEU A 235 7.24 -11.55 -5.50
C LEU A 235 8.10 -10.85 -4.43
N ARG A 236 9.25 -10.29 -4.80
CA ARG A 236 10.24 -9.74 -3.86
C ARG A 236 10.22 -8.23 -3.71
N VAL A 237 9.67 -7.50 -4.66
CA VAL A 237 9.71 -6.03 -4.65
C VAL A 237 9.02 -5.42 -3.41
N ALA A 238 7.94 -6.00 -2.92
CA ALA A 238 7.28 -5.54 -1.70
C ALA A 238 8.18 -5.71 -0.47
N LEU A 239 8.96 -6.79 -0.40
CA LEU A 239 9.95 -7.00 0.66
C LEU A 239 11.09 -5.97 0.59
N SER A 240 11.52 -5.60 -0.60
CA SER A 240 12.54 -4.56 -0.81
C SER A 240 12.07 -3.22 -0.26
N ALA A 241 10.86 -2.80 -0.59
CA ALA A 241 10.26 -1.57 -0.09
C ALA A 241 10.06 -1.61 1.43
N LEU A 242 9.56 -2.72 1.96
CA LEU A 242 9.34 -2.90 3.38
C LEU A 242 10.65 -2.81 4.18
N THR A 243 11.75 -3.34 3.64
CA THR A 243 13.08 -3.25 4.27
C THR A 243 13.55 -1.80 4.39
N MET A 244 13.32 -0.97 3.37
CA MET A 244 13.60 0.46 3.46
C MET A 244 12.74 1.14 4.55
N ALA A 245 11.47 0.79 4.63
CA ALA A 245 10.57 1.29 5.66
C ALA A 245 11.01 0.89 7.08
N GLU A 246 11.44 -0.35 7.26
CA GLU A 246 11.94 -0.85 8.55
C GLU A 246 13.17 -0.09 9.03
N TYR A 247 14.08 0.30 8.16
CA TYR A 247 15.23 1.12 8.53
C TYR A 247 14.81 2.48 9.10
N PHE A 248 13.87 3.17 8.46
CA PHE A 248 13.34 4.43 8.97
C PHE A 248 12.67 4.27 10.33
N ARG A 249 11.93 3.19 10.53
CA ARG A 249 11.28 2.89 11.83
C ARG A 249 12.30 2.56 12.92
N ASP A 250 13.20 1.62 12.65
CA ASP A 250 14.04 0.98 13.67
C ASP A 250 15.34 1.74 13.97
N VAL A 251 15.93 2.41 12.98
CA VAL A 251 17.19 3.13 13.11
C VAL A 251 17.00 4.63 13.21
N GLN A 252 16.17 5.20 12.35
CA GLN A 252 15.93 6.66 12.35
C GLN A 252 14.79 7.08 13.29
N HIS A 253 14.09 6.13 13.89
CA HIS A 253 12.98 6.39 14.83
C HIS A 253 11.94 7.35 14.25
N GLN A 254 11.48 7.02 13.05
CA GLN A 254 10.43 7.76 12.34
C GLN A 254 9.21 6.88 12.11
N ASP A 255 8.04 7.50 12.11
CA ASP A 255 6.83 6.86 11.65
C ASP A 255 6.82 6.82 10.12
N VAL A 256 6.50 5.67 9.57
CA VAL A 256 6.57 5.40 8.13
C VAL A 256 5.20 5.07 7.59
N LEU A 257 4.87 5.62 6.43
CA LEU A 257 3.73 5.23 5.63
C LEU A 257 4.21 4.37 4.46
N LEU A 258 3.77 3.13 4.41
CA LEU A 258 4.11 2.18 3.34
C LEU A 258 2.90 1.97 2.44
N PHE A 259 3.06 2.27 1.16
CA PHE A 259 2.06 1.96 0.13
C PHE A 259 2.47 0.73 -0.65
N ILE A 260 1.53 -0.19 -0.84
CA ILE A 260 1.72 -1.37 -1.68
C ILE A 260 0.63 -1.37 -2.76
N ASP A 261 1.02 -1.20 -3.98
CA ASP A 261 0.12 -1.21 -5.13
C ASP A 261 0.64 -2.22 -6.18
N ASN A 262 0.14 -3.38 -6.25
CA ASN A 262 -1.06 -3.97 -5.68
C ASN A 262 -0.69 -5.27 -4.93
N ILE A 263 -1.21 -5.48 -3.74
CA ILE A 263 -0.90 -6.69 -2.93
C ILE A 263 -1.36 -7.99 -3.60
N PHE A 264 -2.42 -7.95 -4.42
CA PHE A 264 -2.85 -9.10 -5.20
C PHE A 264 -1.75 -9.59 -6.16
N ARG A 265 -0.97 -8.68 -6.75
CA ARG A 265 0.14 -9.03 -7.65
C ARG A 265 1.25 -9.77 -6.94
N PHE A 266 1.50 -9.45 -5.67
CA PHE A 266 2.40 -10.22 -4.82
C PHE A 266 1.94 -11.69 -4.69
N THR A 267 0.66 -11.91 -4.40
CA THR A 267 0.06 -13.23 -4.31
C THR A 267 0.10 -13.98 -5.64
N GLN A 268 -0.22 -13.31 -6.73
CA GLN A 268 -0.18 -13.87 -8.08
C GLN A 268 1.24 -14.30 -8.46
N ALA A 269 2.24 -13.48 -8.18
CA ALA A 269 3.64 -13.81 -8.42
C ALA A 269 4.07 -15.04 -7.61
N GLY A 270 3.64 -15.14 -6.36
CA GLY A 270 3.86 -16.32 -5.52
C GLY A 270 3.25 -17.59 -6.11
N SER A 271 2.06 -17.51 -6.69
CA SER A 271 1.42 -18.61 -7.41
C SER A 271 2.23 -19.05 -8.64
N GLU A 272 2.71 -18.11 -9.43
CA GLU A 272 3.55 -18.39 -10.60
C GLU A 272 4.87 -19.06 -10.20
N VAL A 273 5.55 -18.55 -9.17
CA VAL A 273 6.79 -19.13 -8.65
C VAL A 273 6.54 -20.55 -8.12
N SER A 274 5.48 -20.76 -7.36
CA SER A 274 5.12 -22.09 -6.83
C SER A 274 4.90 -23.12 -7.95
N THR A 275 4.23 -22.73 -9.01
CA THR A 275 4.02 -23.58 -10.20
C THR A 275 5.35 -23.90 -10.89
N LEU A 276 6.21 -22.89 -11.07
CA LEU A 276 7.53 -23.08 -11.65
C LEU A 276 8.44 -24.00 -10.82
N LEU A 277 8.30 -23.97 -9.51
CA LEU A 277 9.01 -24.86 -8.58
C LEU A 277 8.43 -26.29 -8.54
N GLY A 278 7.32 -26.54 -9.23
CA GLY A 278 6.68 -27.85 -9.29
C GLY A 278 5.89 -28.23 -8.04
N ARG A 279 5.48 -27.26 -7.22
CA ARG A 279 4.62 -27.50 -6.07
C ARG A 279 3.19 -27.80 -6.51
N MET A 280 2.54 -28.71 -5.80
CA MET A 280 1.14 -29.03 -6.07
C MET A 280 0.26 -27.84 -5.67
N PRO A 281 -0.59 -27.33 -6.58
CA PRO A 281 -1.45 -26.20 -6.26
C PRO A 281 -2.52 -26.57 -5.23
N SER A 282 -2.91 -25.59 -4.42
CA SER A 282 -4.06 -25.68 -3.52
C SER A 282 -5.37 -25.31 -4.25
N ALA A 283 -6.41 -25.00 -3.49
CA ALA A 283 -7.69 -24.58 -4.05
C ALA A 283 -7.55 -23.40 -5.02
N VAL A 284 -8.29 -23.46 -6.13
CA VAL A 284 -8.33 -22.40 -7.17
C VAL A 284 -6.98 -22.13 -7.85
N GLY A 285 -6.02 -23.05 -7.70
CA GLY A 285 -4.70 -22.94 -8.35
C GLY A 285 -3.67 -22.08 -7.62
N TYR A 286 -3.98 -21.60 -6.42
CA TYR A 286 -3.02 -20.86 -5.61
C TYR A 286 -1.95 -21.76 -4.98
N GLN A 287 -0.84 -21.14 -4.56
CA GLN A 287 0.25 -21.82 -3.87
C GLN A 287 -0.20 -22.41 -2.53
N PRO A 288 0.35 -23.57 -2.12
CA PRO A 288 -0.03 -24.20 -0.85
C PRO A 288 0.46 -23.39 0.37
N ASN A 289 1.48 -22.55 0.21
CA ASN A 289 2.06 -21.70 1.24
C ASN A 289 1.60 -20.23 1.16
N LEU A 290 0.43 -19.97 0.57
CA LEU A 290 -0.11 -18.61 0.42
C LEU A 290 -0.20 -17.86 1.76
N ALA A 291 -0.73 -18.50 2.78
CA ALA A 291 -0.87 -17.89 4.10
C ALA A 291 0.48 -17.56 4.74
N ASP A 292 1.46 -18.44 4.57
CA ASP A 292 2.81 -18.24 5.11
C ASP A 292 3.54 -17.07 4.41
N GLU A 293 3.47 -17.01 3.10
CA GLU A 293 4.05 -15.91 2.32
C GLU A 293 3.43 -14.56 2.69
N MET A 294 2.10 -14.52 2.77
CA MET A 294 1.38 -13.32 3.18
C MET A 294 1.72 -12.93 4.62
N GLY A 295 1.77 -13.88 5.53
CA GLY A 295 2.13 -13.67 6.93
C GLY A 295 3.53 -13.11 7.11
N LEU A 296 4.52 -13.65 6.40
CA LEU A 296 5.90 -13.16 6.44
C LEU A 296 6.03 -11.70 6.00
N LEU A 297 5.22 -11.26 5.04
CA LEU A 297 5.16 -9.86 4.64
C LEU A 297 4.42 -9.02 5.67
N GLN A 298 3.21 -9.41 6.03
CA GLN A 298 2.29 -8.60 6.83
C GLN A 298 2.72 -8.41 8.29
N GLU A 299 3.30 -9.44 8.91
CA GLU A 299 3.73 -9.38 10.31
C GLU A 299 4.91 -8.43 10.57
N ARG A 300 5.66 -8.08 9.52
CA ARG A 300 6.72 -7.06 9.61
C ARG A 300 6.16 -5.64 9.65
N ILE A 301 4.93 -5.44 9.17
CA ILE A 301 4.24 -4.15 9.12
C ILE A 301 3.54 -3.92 10.44
N THR A 302 4.21 -3.27 11.37
CA THR A 302 3.70 -3.08 12.73
C THR A 302 4.41 -1.94 13.44
N SER A 303 3.91 -1.58 14.61
CA SER A 303 4.58 -0.66 15.54
C SER A 303 5.59 -1.43 16.39
N ALA A 304 6.79 -0.92 16.50
CA ALA A 304 7.85 -1.47 17.32
C ALA A 304 8.79 -0.37 17.83
N GLY A 305 9.19 -0.46 19.10
CA GLY A 305 10.15 0.48 19.68
C GLY A 305 9.67 1.94 19.73
N GLY A 306 8.39 2.18 19.81
CA GLY A 306 7.79 3.52 19.87
C GLY A 306 7.51 4.16 18.51
N HIS A 307 7.80 3.47 17.40
CA HIS A 307 7.59 3.97 16.05
C HIS A 307 6.86 2.94 15.19
N SER A 308 6.20 3.40 14.14
CA SER A 308 5.27 2.58 13.37
C SER A 308 5.59 2.54 11.87
N ILE A 309 5.22 1.42 11.26
CA ILE A 309 4.95 1.34 9.82
C ILE A 309 3.44 1.14 9.68
N THR A 310 2.78 2.12 9.10
CA THR A 310 1.35 2.04 8.74
C THR A 310 1.26 1.80 7.24
N SER A 311 0.51 0.78 6.80
CA SER A 311 0.43 0.45 5.38
C SER A 311 -0.96 0.73 4.79
N LEU A 312 -0.96 1.32 3.59
CA LEU A 312 -2.09 1.32 2.68
C LEU A 312 -1.80 0.35 1.55
N GLN A 313 -2.62 -0.68 1.43
CA GLN A 313 -2.45 -1.76 0.47
C GLN A 313 -3.61 -1.74 -0.51
N ALA A 314 -3.33 -1.41 -1.76
CA ALA A 314 -4.32 -1.54 -2.81
C ALA A 314 -4.60 -3.02 -3.07
N ILE A 315 -5.86 -3.39 -3.06
CA ILE A 315 -6.30 -4.78 -3.20
C ILE A 315 -7.21 -4.89 -4.42
N TYR A 316 -6.84 -5.75 -5.34
CA TYR A 316 -7.69 -6.18 -6.42
C TYR A 316 -8.44 -7.45 -6.01
N VAL A 317 -9.76 -7.47 -6.22
CA VAL A 317 -10.61 -8.61 -5.93
C VAL A 317 -11.06 -9.22 -7.26
N PRO A 318 -10.52 -10.39 -7.67
CA PRO A 318 -10.87 -11.02 -8.93
C PRO A 318 -12.37 -11.30 -9.03
N ALA A 319 -13.00 -10.86 -10.11
CA ALA A 319 -14.42 -11.04 -10.37
C ALA A 319 -15.36 -10.58 -9.23
N ASP A 320 -14.91 -9.63 -8.41
CA ASP A 320 -15.61 -9.18 -7.21
C ASP A 320 -15.94 -10.30 -6.20
N ASP A 321 -15.20 -11.39 -6.26
CA ASP A 321 -15.35 -12.55 -5.38
C ASP A 321 -14.45 -12.41 -4.14
N TYR A 322 -15.02 -11.93 -3.05
CA TYR A 322 -14.34 -11.79 -1.76
C TYR A 322 -14.01 -13.13 -1.08
N THR A 323 -14.52 -14.23 -1.59
CA THR A 323 -14.20 -15.59 -1.09
C THR A 323 -12.97 -16.20 -1.79
N ASP A 324 -12.47 -15.56 -2.85
CA ASP A 324 -11.22 -15.96 -3.48
C ASP A 324 -10.08 -16.01 -2.45
N PRO A 325 -9.22 -17.05 -2.46
CA PRO A 325 -8.19 -17.24 -1.45
C PRO A 325 -7.22 -16.06 -1.29
N ALA A 326 -6.90 -15.33 -2.35
CA ALA A 326 -5.96 -14.21 -2.28
C ALA A 326 -6.53 -13.03 -1.48
N PRO A 327 -7.69 -12.44 -1.84
CA PRO A 327 -8.29 -11.40 -1.01
C PRO A 327 -8.66 -11.91 0.39
N ALA A 328 -9.21 -13.11 0.52
CA ALA A 328 -9.59 -13.67 1.82
C ALA A 328 -8.41 -13.77 2.80
N THR A 329 -7.25 -14.22 2.33
CA THR A 329 -6.03 -14.28 3.15
C THR A 329 -5.53 -12.89 3.51
N THR A 330 -5.60 -11.94 2.58
CA THR A 330 -5.21 -10.55 2.83
C THR A 330 -6.14 -9.89 3.85
N PHE A 331 -7.44 -10.09 3.75
CA PHE A 331 -8.42 -9.53 4.69
C PHE A 331 -8.18 -9.93 6.15
N ALA A 332 -7.67 -11.14 6.38
CA ALA A 332 -7.35 -11.61 7.73
C ALA A 332 -6.30 -10.74 8.45
N HIS A 333 -5.48 -10.01 7.70
CA HIS A 333 -4.44 -9.13 8.23
C HIS A 333 -4.87 -7.66 8.34
N LEU A 334 -5.99 -7.27 7.74
CA LEU A 334 -6.41 -5.87 7.67
C LEU A 334 -7.04 -5.38 8.98
N ASP A 335 -6.67 -4.17 9.37
CA ASP A 335 -7.23 -3.45 10.52
C ASP A 335 -8.36 -2.50 10.11
N ALA A 336 -8.31 -1.98 8.90
CA ALA A 336 -9.32 -1.11 8.32
C ALA A 336 -9.40 -1.31 6.81
N THR A 337 -10.55 -0.96 6.24
CA THR A 337 -10.76 -0.95 4.79
C THR A 337 -11.32 0.39 4.35
N THR A 338 -10.80 0.92 3.26
CA THR A 338 -11.33 2.10 2.57
C THR A 338 -11.80 1.66 1.18
N GLU A 339 -13.09 1.72 0.95
CA GLU A 339 -13.68 1.40 -0.34
C GLU A 339 -14.00 2.69 -1.10
N LEU A 340 -13.37 2.87 -2.26
CA LEU A 340 -13.64 3.99 -3.15
C LEU A 340 -14.77 3.63 -4.11
N SER A 341 -15.81 4.44 -4.13
CA SER A 341 -17.03 4.20 -4.87
C SER A 341 -17.13 5.08 -6.11
N ARG A 342 -17.39 4.44 -7.26
CA ARG A 342 -17.69 5.15 -8.50
C ARG A 342 -18.97 5.96 -8.40
N GLU A 343 -19.96 5.49 -7.67
CA GLU A 343 -21.21 6.20 -7.43
C GLU A 343 -20.96 7.49 -6.66
N VAL A 344 -20.16 7.45 -5.60
CA VAL A 344 -19.78 8.63 -4.83
C VAL A 344 -18.96 9.61 -5.68
N ALA A 345 -18.01 9.10 -6.46
CA ALA A 345 -17.21 9.91 -7.39
C ALA A 345 -18.06 10.59 -8.45
N SER A 346 -19.08 9.92 -8.96
CA SER A 346 -19.99 10.47 -9.98
C SER A 346 -20.83 11.66 -9.47
N ARG A 347 -21.01 11.75 -8.17
CA ARG A 347 -21.67 12.89 -7.50
C ARG A 347 -20.69 14.03 -7.18
N GLY A 348 -19.42 13.90 -7.57
CA GLY A 348 -18.39 14.91 -7.31
C GLY A 348 -17.88 14.94 -5.86
N ILE A 349 -18.20 13.95 -5.06
CA ILE A 349 -17.77 13.86 -3.67
C ILE A 349 -16.39 13.23 -3.60
N TYR A 350 -15.40 13.97 -3.16
CA TYR A 350 -14.02 13.52 -3.00
C TYR A 350 -13.48 13.83 -1.59
N PRO A 351 -12.71 12.89 -0.97
CA PRO A 351 -12.39 11.56 -1.47
C PRO A 351 -13.65 10.71 -1.63
N ALA A 352 -13.68 9.88 -2.67
CA ALA A 352 -14.86 9.10 -3.05
C ALA A 352 -15.05 7.84 -2.19
N VAL A 353 -14.87 7.97 -0.90
CA VAL A 353 -15.00 6.88 0.07
C VAL A 353 -16.47 6.52 0.27
N ASP A 354 -16.78 5.23 0.13
CA ASP A 354 -18.10 4.71 0.50
C ASP A 354 -18.17 4.59 2.03
N PRO A 355 -18.98 5.43 2.70
CA PRO A 355 -19.00 5.47 4.16
C PRO A 355 -19.67 4.27 4.80
N LEU A 356 -20.49 3.51 4.06
CA LEU A 356 -21.21 2.33 4.55
C LEU A 356 -20.46 1.04 4.28
N ALA A 357 -19.70 0.96 3.18
CA ALA A 357 -18.91 -0.20 2.83
C ALA A 357 -17.53 -0.26 3.49
N SER A 358 -16.98 0.89 3.85
CA SER A 358 -15.68 0.99 4.51
C SER A 358 -15.79 0.64 6.01
N THR A 359 -14.75 0.00 6.55
CA THR A 359 -14.75 -0.49 7.94
C THR A 359 -13.45 -0.16 8.67
N SER A 360 -13.49 -0.17 9.99
CA SER A 360 -12.30 -0.09 10.84
C SER A 360 -12.57 -0.79 12.17
N ARG A 361 -11.64 -1.64 12.61
CA ARG A 361 -11.72 -2.27 13.93
C ARG A 361 -11.49 -1.27 15.08
N LEU A 362 -10.89 -0.13 14.77
CA LEU A 362 -10.64 0.92 15.74
C LEU A 362 -11.90 1.72 16.10
N LEU A 363 -12.97 1.59 15.30
CA LEU A 363 -14.24 2.25 15.56
C LEU A 363 -15.01 1.50 16.66
N ALA A 364 -14.56 1.68 17.88
CA ALA A 364 -15.16 1.14 19.08
C ALA A 364 -14.92 2.10 20.26
N PRO A 365 -15.83 2.14 21.26
CA PRO A 365 -15.73 3.11 22.36
C PRO A 365 -14.42 3.07 23.14
N GLN A 366 -13.83 1.88 23.28
CA GLN A 366 -12.56 1.70 24.00
C GLN A 366 -11.35 2.31 23.31
N TYR A 367 -11.41 2.57 22.00
CA TYR A 367 -10.31 3.12 21.21
C TYR A 367 -10.49 4.59 20.87
N VAL A 368 -11.67 4.96 20.35
CA VAL A 368 -11.93 6.33 19.87
C VAL A 368 -12.69 7.19 20.90
N GLY A 369 -13.20 6.59 21.96
CA GLY A 369 -14.05 7.24 22.94
C GLY A 369 -15.54 7.12 22.62
N GLU A 370 -16.37 7.27 23.66
CA GLU A 370 -17.82 7.09 23.57
C GLU A 370 -18.48 8.10 22.61
N GLU A 371 -18.11 9.36 22.69
CA GLU A 371 -18.69 10.42 21.85
C GLU A 371 -18.43 10.20 20.38
N HIS A 372 -17.18 9.93 20.00
CA HIS A 372 -16.81 9.64 18.62
C HIS A 372 -17.57 8.43 18.07
N TYR A 373 -17.61 7.35 18.85
CA TYR A 373 -18.33 6.14 18.45
C TYR A 373 -19.83 6.38 18.24
N GLN A 374 -20.48 7.10 19.15
CA GLN A 374 -21.90 7.41 19.04
C GLN A 374 -22.21 8.29 17.83
N VAL A 375 -21.40 9.31 17.58
CA VAL A 375 -21.56 10.19 16.40
C VAL A 375 -21.37 9.41 15.11
N ALA A 376 -20.32 8.62 15.02
CA ALA A 376 -20.05 7.79 13.82
C ALA A 376 -21.19 6.78 13.57
N THR A 377 -21.68 6.11 14.60
CA THR A 377 -22.79 5.17 14.50
C THR A 377 -24.07 5.87 14.04
N ARG A 378 -24.35 7.05 14.58
CA ARG A 378 -25.51 7.85 14.20
C ARG A 378 -25.43 8.33 12.74
N VAL A 379 -24.29 8.81 12.31
CA VAL A 379 -24.05 9.21 10.91
C VAL A 379 -24.26 8.02 9.97
N LYS A 380 -23.71 6.88 10.27
CA LYS A 380 -23.93 5.65 9.49
C LYS A 380 -25.38 5.24 9.44
N SER A 381 -26.10 5.34 10.55
CA SER A 381 -27.54 5.04 10.65
C SER A 381 -28.37 5.96 9.75
N ILE A 382 -28.07 7.26 9.78
CA ILE A 382 -28.75 8.25 8.92
C ILE A 382 -28.49 7.96 7.44
N LEU A 383 -27.25 7.67 7.07
CA LEU A 383 -26.88 7.34 5.68
C LEU A 383 -27.51 6.03 5.21
N GLN A 384 -27.57 5.02 6.07
CA GLN A 384 -28.19 3.74 5.78
C GLN A 384 -29.70 3.90 5.55
N LYS A 385 -30.38 4.65 6.42
CA LYS A 385 -31.80 4.94 6.27
C LYS A 385 -32.09 5.71 5.00
N ASN A 386 -31.27 6.69 4.66
CA ASN A 386 -31.38 7.42 3.41
C ASN A 386 -31.25 6.49 2.20
N LYS A 387 -30.30 5.56 2.23
CA LYS A 387 -30.11 4.58 1.15
C LYS A 387 -31.35 3.69 0.97
N GLU A 388 -31.95 3.23 2.06
CA GLU A 388 -33.18 2.43 2.03
C GLU A 388 -34.38 3.20 1.47
N LEU A 389 -34.44 4.51 1.70
CA LEU A 389 -35.53 5.35 1.22
C LEU A 389 -35.37 5.78 -0.25
N GLN A 390 -34.20 5.61 -0.87
CA GLN A 390 -33.96 6.07 -2.24
C GLN A 390 -34.89 5.39 -3.27
N ASP A 391 -35.20 4.14 -3.11
CA ASP A 391 -36.13 3.42 -4.00
C ASP A 391 -37.54 3.99 -3.92
N ILE A 392 -37.98 4.33 -2.73
CA ILE A 392 -39.28 4.98 -2.51
C ILE A 392 -39.30 6.39 -3.10
N ILE A 393 -38.24 7.15 -2.90
CA ILE A 393 -38.09 8.51 -3.44
C ILE A 393 -38.09 8.49 -4.97
N ALA A 394 -37.41 7.53 -5.58
CA ALA A 394 -37.35 7.39 -7.05
C ALA A 394 -38.72 7.10 -7.69
N ILE A 395 -39.59 6.39 -7.00
CA ILE A 395 -40.92 5.99 -7.51
C ILE A 395 -42.00 7.00 -7.16
N LEU A 396 -42.05 7.44 -5.91
CA LEU A 396 -43.14 8.24 -5.35
C LEU A 396 -42.77 9.70 -5.09
N GLY A 397 -41.51 10.04 -5.08
CA GLY A 397 -41.03 11.38 -4.72
C GLY A 397 -40.87 11.58 -3.21
N VAL A 398 -40.16 12.65 -2.84
CA VAL A 398 -39.82 12.98 -1.45
C VAL A 398 -41.07 13.35 -0.66
N ASP A 399 -42.07 13.92 -1.29
CA ASP A 399 -43.30 14.42 -0.66
C ASP A 399 -44.15 13.28 -0.02
N GLU A 400 -44.01 12.07 -0.50
CA GLU A 400 -44.73 10.90 0.00
C GLU A 400 -44.06 10.27 1.28
N LEU A 401 -42.91 10.77 1.68
CA LEU A 401 -42.26 10.32 2.90
C LEU A 401 -42.95 10.87 4.16
N SER A 402 -42.82 10.16 5.29
CA SER A 402 -43.21 10.68 6.59
C SER A 402 -42.37 11.93 6.94
N GLU A 403 -42.85 12.79 7.80
CA GLU A 403 -42.11 13.98 8.22
C GLU A 403 -40.76 13.61 8.87
N GLU A 404 -40.71 12.52 9.62
CA GLU A 404 -39.48 11.99 10.21
C GLU A 404 -38.49 11.56 9.14
N ASP A 405 -38.95 10.84 8.11
CA ASP A 405 -38.11 10.39 7.01
C ASP A 405 -37.62 11.56 6.15
N LYS A 406 -38.42 12.59 5.95
CA LYS A 406 -38.00 13.84 5.26
C LYS A 406 -36.85 14.52 5.99
N VAL A 407 -36.91 14.61 7.31
CA VAL A 407 -35.84 15.18 8.14
C VAL A 407 -34.57 14.34 8.00
N THR A 408 -34.69 13.01 8.08
CA THR A 408 -33.56 12.09 7.91
C THR A 408 -32.89 12.23 6.55
N VAL A 409 -33.66 12.28 5.46
CA VAL A 409 -33.15 12.46 4.08
C VAL A 409 -32.43 13.80 3.93
N ASN A 410 -33.00 14.87 4.45
CA ASN A 410 -32.39 16.20 4.37
C ASN A 410 -31.07 16.28 5.13
N ARG A 411 -30.99 15.68 6.31
CA ARG A 411 -29.74 15.60 7.08
C ARG A 411 -28.72 14.69 6.39
N ALA A 412 -29.17 13.56 5.84
CA ALA A 412 -28.29 12.65 5.09
C ALA A 412 -27.65 13.33 3.88
N ARG A 413 -28.37 14.13 3.13
CA ARG A 413 -27.82 14.91 2.00
C ARG A 413 -26.75 15.89 2.47
N ARG A 414 -26.97 16.57 3.57
CA ARG A 414 -25.98 17.49 4.15
C ARG A 414 -24.76 16.74 4.64
N ILE A 415 -24.93 15.60 5.30
CA ILE A 415 -23.83 14.73 5.74
C ILE A 415 -23.00 14.24 4.56
N GLU A 416 -23.64 13.76 3.49
CA GLU A 416 -22.94 13.32 2.27
C GLU A 416 -22.12 14.45 1.66
N GLN A 417 -22.65 15.64 1.57
CA GLN A 417 -21.93 16.81 1.05
C GLN A 417 -20.75 17.18 1.97
N PHE A 418 -20.94 17.12 3.27
CA PHE A 418 -19.91 17.46 4.25
C PHE A 418 -18.81 16.39 4.38
N LEU A 419 -19.04 15.17 3.94
CA LEU A 419 -18.01 14.14 3.82
C LEU A 419 -17.00 14.48 2.72
N SER A 420 -17.36 15.29 1.74
CA SER A 420 -16.41 15.84 0.79
C SER A 420 -15.47 16.83 1.47
N GLN A 421 -14.27 16.92 1.00
CA GLN A 421 -13.25 17.81 1.55
C GLN A 421 -12.30 18.28 0.47
N ASN A 422 -11.89 19.55 0.56
CA ASN A 422 -10.86 20.08 -0.31
C ASN A 422 -9.50 19.45 0.02
N MET A 423 -8.90 18.86 -0.98
CA MET A 423 -7.65 18.09 -0.87
C MET A 423 -6.47 18.95 -1.32
N TYR A 424 -5.30 18.70 -0.73
CA TYR A 424 -4.06 19.37 -1.14
C TYR A 424 -3.70 19.08 -2.59
N MET A 425 -3.94 17.85 -3.03
CA MET A 425 -3.71 17.45 -4.42
C MET A 425 -4.63 18.15 -5.43
N GLY A 426 -5.78 18.63 -4.97
CA GLY A 426 -6.75 19.34 -5.79
C GLY A 426 -6.47 20.84 -5.93
N GLU A 427 -5.59 21.43 -5.16
CA GLU A 427 -5.34 22.88 -5.13
C GLU A 427 -5.02 23.47 -6.49
N LYS A 428 -4.19 22.79 -7.27
CA LYS A 428 -3.78 23.23 -8.61
C LYS A 428 -4.94 23.29 -9.61
N PHE A 429 -5.96 22.46 -9.41
CA PHE A 429 -7.11 22.37 -10.33
C PHE A 429 -8.29 23.24 -9.89
N THR A 430 -8.50 23.33 -8.59
CA THR A 430 -9.67 24.02 -8.01
C THR A 430 -9.36 25.45 -7.59
N GLY A 431 -8.08 25.78 -7.39
CA GLY A 431 -7.65 27.04 -6.79
C GLY A 431 -8.04 27.20 -5.31
N VAL A 432 -8.57 26.15 -4.69
CA VAL A 432 -8.94 26.12 -3.28
C VAL A 432 -7.89 25.39 -2.48
N PRO A 433 -7.31 26.02 -1.42
CA PRO A 433 -6.32 25.36 -0.57
C PRO A 433 -6.90 24.10 0.08
N GLY A 434 -6.08 23.05 0.19
CA GLY A 434 -6.45 21.85 0.93
C GLY A 434 -6.69 22.15 2.40
N SER A 435 -7.47 21.31 3.05
CA SER A 435 -7.79 21.46 4.47
C SER A 435 -7.45 20.21 5.28
N THR A 436 -7.06 20.43 6.52
CA THR A 436 -6.90 19.39 7.54
C THR A 436 -7.85 19.72 8.68
N VAL A 437 -8.69 18.77 9.04
CA VAL A 437 -9.66 18.95 10.13
C VAL A 437 -9.29 18.02 11.28
N PRO A 438 -8.96 18.54 12.47
CA PRO A 438 -8.72 17.70 13.63
C PRO A 438 -9.90 16.80 13.96
N VAL A 439 -9.63 15.60 14.46
CA VAL A 439 -10.69 14.61 14.79
C VAL A 439 -11.75 15.18 15.71
N ALA A 440 -11.36 15.90 16.75
CA ALA A 440 -12.32 16.50 17.69
C ALA A 440 -13.29 17.47 17.01
N GLU A 441 -12.81 18.28 16.08
CA GLU A 441 -13.65 19.18 15.28
C GLU A 441 -14.56 18.42 14.32
N THR A 442 -14.07 17.35 13.71
CA THR A 442 -14.87 16.48 12.84
C THR A 442 -16.01 15.84 13.60
N VAL A 443 -15.76 15.28 14.78
CA VAL A 443 -16.78 14.66 15.63
C VAL A 443 -17.83 15.69 16.04
N GLU A 444 -17.42 16.86 16.49
CA GLU A 444 -18.32 17.94 16.88
C GLU A 444 -19.17 18.44 15.70
N ALA A 445 -18.55 18.62 14.53
CA ALA A 445 -19.24 19.06 13.34
C ALA A 445 -20.35 18.10 12.91
N PHE A 446 -20.05 16.82 12.80
CA PHE A 446 -21.05 15.82 12.41
C PHE A 446 -22.13 15.62 13.47
N LYS A 447 -21.78 15.72 14.76
CA LYS A 447 -22.77 15.71 15.83
C LYS A 447 -23.79 16.82 15.66
N ARG A 448 -23.34 18.05 15.43
CA ARG A 448 -24.21 19.21 15.24
C ARG A 448 -25.07 19.11 13.98
N ILE A 449 -24.52 18.60 12.89
CA ILE A 449 -25.29 18.33 11.66
C ILE A 449 -26.37 17.29 11.90
N ALA A 450 -26.02 16.19 12.57
CA ALA A 450 -26.96 15.11 12.91
C ALA A 450 -28.05 15.54 13.88
N ASP A 451 -27.74 16.47 14.80
CA ASP A 451 -28.70 17.04 15.75
C ASP A 451 -29.64 18.07 15.12
N GLY A 452 -29.35 18.51 13.91
CA GLY A 452 -30.19 19.45 13.16
C GLY A 452 -29.84 20.91 13.37
N ASP A 453 -28.74 21.25 14.00
CA ASP A 453 -28.30 22.63 14.24
C ASP A 453 -28.11 23.43 12.93
N TYR A 454 -27.86 22.74 11.83
CA TYR A 454 -27.62 23.32 10.51
C TYR A 454 -28.68 22.97 9.47
N ASP A 455 -29.86 22.48 9.89
CA ASP A 455 -30.95 22.11 8.97
C ASP A 455 -31.43 23.31 8.12
N HIS A 456 -31.25 24.52 8.60
CA HIS A 456 -31.63 25.76 7.91
C HIS A 456 -30.65 26.22 6.83
N LEU A 457 -29.45 25.64 6.78
CA LEU A 457 -28.42 25.99 5.79
C LEU A 457 -28.66 25.23 4.46
N PRO A 458 -28.33 25.86 3.31
CA PRO A 458 -28.43 25.18 2.03
C PRO A 458 -27.41 24.05 1.90
N GLU A 459 -27.75 22.99 1.19
CA GLU A 459 -26.87 21.84 0.97
C GLU A 459 -25.51 22.22 0.36
N GLN A 460 -25.49 23.20 -0.52
CA GLN A 460 -24.27 23.68 -1.18
C GLN A 460 -23.22 24.25 -0.22
N ALA A 461 -23.64 24.72 0.96
CA ALA A 461 -22.73 25.22 1.97
C ALA A 461 -21.82 24.13 2.56
N PHE A 462 -22.23 22.87 2.49
CA PHE A 462 -21.52 21.72 3.05
C PHE A 462 -20.52 21.08 2.10
N PHE A 463 -20.57 21.48 0.83
CA PHE A 463 -19.79 20.81 -0.24
C PHE A 463 -18.34 21.30 -0.28
N ASN A 464 -17.41 20.33 -0.29
CA ASN A 464 -16.00 20.53 -0.53
C ASN A 464 -15.36 21.60 0.36
N ILE A 465 -15.56 21.49 1.65
CA ILE A 465 -15.05 22.39 2.68
C ILE A 465 -14.31 21.61 3.78
N GLY A 466 -13.63 22.33 4.65
CA GLY A 466 -13.01 21.78 5.86
C GLY A 466 -14.00 21.62 7.01
N GLY A 467 -13.79 22.33 8.11
CA GLY A 467 -14.62 22.25 9.33
C GLY A 467 -15.80 23.19 9.40
N ILE A 468 -16.32 23.38 10.62
CA ILE A 468 -17.51 24.22 10.90
C ILE A 468 -17.29 25.68 10.49
N GLU A 469 -16.11 26.23 10.73
CA GLU A 469 -15.80 27.62 10.37
C GLU A 469 -15.96 27.87 8.87
N ASP A 470 -15.53 26.92 8.06
CA ASP A 470 -15.72 26.98 6.60
C ASP A 470 -17.19 26.88 6.22
N LEU A 471 -17.94 26.02 6.92
CA LEU A 471 -19.40 25.89 6.71
C LEU A 471 -20.12 27.22 6.98
N GLU A 472 -19.86 27.82 8.11
CA GLU A 472 -20.49 29.09 8.51
C GLU A 472 -20.11 30.24 7.57
N ARG A 473 -18.85 30.32 7.19
CA ARG A 473 -18.36 31.30 6.19
C ARG A 473 -19.05 31.14 4.86
N ARG A 474 -19.12 29.92 4.35
CA ARG A 474 -19.74 29.64 3.04
C ARG A 474 -21.24 29.86 3.05
N ALA A 475 -21.92 29.51 4.13
CA ALA A 475 -23.33 29.81 4.31
C ALA A 475 -23.59 31.34 4.28
N HIS A 476 -22.72 32.11 4.91
CA HIS A 476 -22.80 33.57 4.89
C HIS A 476 -22.54 34.16 3.48
N GLU A 477 -21.58 33.63 2.75
CA GLU A 477 -21.31 34.02 1.37
C GLU A 477 -22.52 33.74 0.45
N LEU A 478 -23.13 32.57 0.57
CA LEU A 478 -24.30 32.15 -0.19
C LEU A 478 -25.54 32.99 0.14
N SER A 479 -25.65 33.47 1.39
CA SER A 479 -26.77 34.36 1.77
C SER A 479 -26.68 35.76 1.21
N LYS A 480 -25.50 36.19 0.75
CA LYS A 480 -25.26 37.50 0.14
C LYS A 480 -25.34 37.49 -1.38
N ALA A 481 -25.30 36.31 -1.99
CA ALA A 481 -25.40 36.13 -3.43
C ALA A 481 -26.88 35.96 -3.84
#